data_e88d1b4bd05c39c98b298e933eef96a5
#
_entry.id   e88d1b4bd05c39c98b298e933eef96a5
#
_cell.length_a   1.000
_cell.length_b   1.000
_cell.length_c   1.000
_cell.angle_alpha   90.00
_cell.angle_beta   90.00
_cell.angle_gamma   90.00
#
_symmetry.space_group_name_H-M   'P 1'
#
loop_
_entity.id
_entity.type
_entity.pdbx_description
1 polymer ?
#
loop_
_entity_poly.entity_id
_entity_poly.type
_entity_poly.pdbx_seq_one_letter_code
_entity_poly.pdbx_strand_id
1 'polypeptide(L)'
;DKLDQIIASHQKNKQAIIKKIKDLPISFRKKPVSFTDTSDALIFYVKDKATALKCRENLLSNGISTKILPEAYTWHFAATWKHIKELYNDWEEFETSLEPSKEIISRAVSLPISVLLNSENLNYIYKSIQDACSK
;
A
#
# COMPACT_ATOMS: atom_id res chain seq x y z
N ASP A 1 -6.37 -19.75 20.14
CA ASP A 1 -5.66 -20.33 19.02
C ASP A 1 -4.47 -19.44 18.64
N LYS A 2 -3.39 -20.03 18.12
CA LYS A 2 -2.18 -19.28 17.70
C LYS A 2 -2.50 -18.30 16.56
N LEU A 3 -3.39 -18.68 15.65
CA LEU A 3 -3.82 -17.82 14.56
C LEU A 3 -4.54 -16.57 15.08
N ASP A 4 -5.43 -16.72 16.04
CA ASP A 4 -6.17 -15.59 16.63
C ASP A 4 -5.22 -14.61 17.32
N GLN A 5 -4.17 -15.09 17.98
CA GLN A 5 -3.14 -14.27 18.60
C GLN A 5 -2.34 -13.46 17.56
N ILE A 6 -2.00 -14.10 16.42
CA ILE A 6 -1.32 -13.42 15.30
C ILE A 6 -2.22 -12.34 14.72
N ILE A 7 -3.48 -12.64 14.43
CA ILE A 7 -4.45 -11.67 13.90
C ILE A 7 -4.63 -10.50 14.85
N ALA A 8 -4.82 -10.76 16.15
CA ALA A 8 -4.94 -9.71 17.16
C ALA A 8 -3.70 -8.80 17.23
N SER A 9 -2.50 -9.40 17.11
CA SER A 9 -1.23 -8.65 17.07
C SER A 9 -1.13 -7.78 15.81
N HIS A 10 -1.48 -8.30 14.64
CA HIS A 10 -1.55 -7.54 13.39
C HIS A 10 -2.53 -6.38 13.50
N GLN A 11 -3.74 -6.62 14.01
CA GLN A 11 -4.77 -5.58 14.18
C GLN A 11 -4.27 -4.46 15.11
N LYS A 12 -3.70 -4.81 16.26
CA LYS A 12 -3.12 -3.85 17.22
C LYS A 12 -2.02 -3.02 16.54
N ASN A 13 -1.07 -3.68 15.86
CA ASN A 13 0.07 -3.03 15.25
C ASN A 13 -0.34 -2.14 14.05
N LYS A 14 -1.29 -2.59 13.25
CA LYS A 14 -1.88 -1.79 12.16
C LYS A 14 -2.53 -0.52 12.70
N GLN A 15 -3.28 -0.60 13.79
CA GLN A 15 -3.89 0.57 14.43
C GLN A 15 -2.83 1.53 14.99
N ALA A 16 -1.75 1.01 15.56
CA ALA A 16 -0.64 1.84 16.04
C ALA A 16 0.02 2.62 14.89
N ILE A 17 0.23 1.98 13.73
CA ILE A 17 0.77 2.65 12.54
C ILE A 17 -0.22 3.72 12.04
N ILE A 18 -1.50 3.37 11.86
CA ILE A 18 -2.54 4.32 11.40
C ILE A 18 -2.58 5.54 12.32
N LYS A 19 -2.61 5.34 13.63
CA LYS A 19 -2.62 6.44 14.61
C LYS A 19 -1.41 7.36 14.46
N LYS A 20 -0.24 6.78 14.14
CA LYS A 20 1.00 7.54 13.98
C LYS A 20 1.04 8.38 12.71
N ILE A 21 0.47 7.87 11.60
CA ILE A 21 0.60 8.50 10.26
C ILE A 21 -0.69 9.20 9.78
N LYS A 22 -1.79 9.16 10.52
CA LYS A 22 -3.11 9.67 10.08
C LYS A 22 -3.14 11.16 9.74
N ASP A 23 -2.23 11.95 10.33
CA ASP A 23 -2.16 13.40 10.15
C ASP A 23 -1.21 13.79 8.99
N LEU A 24 -0.59 12.83 8.32
CA LEU A 24 0.18 13.04 7.11
C LEU A 24 -0.76 13.23 5.88
N PRO A 25 -0.31 13.86 4.79
CA PRO A 25 -1.12 14.09 3.60
C PRO A 25 -1.29 12.81 2.76
N ILE A 26 -1.91 11.81 3.38
CA ILE A 26 -2.21 10.49 2.82
C ILE A 26 -3.69 10.14 3.00
N SER A 27 -4.18 9.16 2.27
CA SER A 27 -5.51 8.60 2.49
C SER A 27 -5.43 7.08 2.62
N PHE A 28 -6.35 6.49 3.38
CA PHE A 28 -6.40 5.05 3.59
C PHE A 28 -7.42 4.37 2.68
N ARG A 29 -7.16 3.10 2.36
CA ARG A 29 -8.14 2.26 1.67
C ARG A 29 -9.43 2.19 2.50
N LYS A 30 -10.56 2.52 1.87
CA LYS A 30 -11.89 2.37 2.48
C LYS A 30 -12.20 0.88 2.66
N LYS A 31 -12.77 0.54 3.81
CA LYS A 31 -13.24 -0.82 4.13
C LYS A 31 -14.75 -0.81 4.26
N PRO A 32 -15.46 -1.87 3.82
CA PRO A 32 -16.85 -2.09 4.19
C PRO A 32 -16.97 -2.20 5.72
N VAL A 33 -18.05 -1.66 6.28
CA VAL A 33 -18.26 -1.59 7.75
C VAL A 33 -18.32 -2.98 8.39
N SER A 34 -18.79 -4.00 7.65
CA SER A 34 -18.94 -5.39 8.12
C SER A 34 -17.70 -6.27 7.95
N PHE A 35 -16.56 -5.70 7.54
CA PHE A 35 -15.40 -6.51 7.15
C PHE A 35 -14.36 -6.58 8.27
N THR A 36 -14.05 -7.81 8.71
CA THR A 36 -12.88 -8.10 9.55
C THR A 36 -11.75 -8.59 8.67
N ASP A 37 -10.61 -7.91 8.66
CA ASP A 37 -9.42 -8.32 7.91
C ASP A 37 -8.36 -8.93 8.83
N THR A 38 -7.45 -9.72 8.27
CA THR A 38 -6.29 -10.28 8.95
C THR A 38 -5.29 -9.23 9.41
N SER A 39 -5.39 -8.03 8.85
CA SER A 39 -4.54 -6.87 9.14
C SER A 39 -3.04 -7.08 8.89
N ASP A 40 -2.68 -8.02 8.02
CA ASP A 40 -1.31 -8.34 7.64
C ASP A 40 -0.66 -7.30 6.71
N ALA A 41 -1.46 -6.37 6.18
CA ALA A 41 -1.01 -5.25 5.39
C ALA A 41 -1.83 -3.98 5.64
N LEU A 42 -1.19 -2.82 5.48
CA LEU A 42 -1.82 -1.50 5.46
C LEU A 42 -1.61 -0.87 4.09
N ILE A 43 -2.70 -0.60 3.37
CA ILE A 43 -2.65 0.12 2.10
C ILE A 43 -3.07 1.57 2.33
N PHE A 44 -2.22 2.49 1.92
CA PHE A 44 -2.50 3.92 1.91
C PHE A 44 -2.09 4.53 0.56
N TYR A 45 -2.63 5.71 0.28
CA TYR A 45 -2.42 6.42 -0.97
C TYR A 45 -1.76 7.76 -0.67
N VAL A 46 -0.73 8.06 -1.44
CA VAL A 46 -0.06 9.37 -1.48
C VAL A 46 -0.56 10.19 -2.67
N LYS A 47 -0.05 11.40 -2.85
CA LYS A 47 -0.56 12.32 -3.89
C LYS A 47 -0.38 11.80 -5.32
N ASP A 48 0.75 11.12 -5.62
CA ASP A 48 1.12 10.66 -6.96
C ASP A 48 2.10 9.48 -6.92
N LYS A 49 2.36 8.91 -8.11
CA LYS A 49 3.27 7.78 -8.32
C LYS A 49 4.71 8.10 -7.88
N ALA A 50 5.21 9.31 -8.14
CA ALA A 50 6.59 9.69 -7.78
C ALA A 50 6.75 9.69 -6.26
N THR A 51 5.76 10.20 -5.53
CA THR A 51 5.72 10.17 -4.07
C THR A 51 5.63 8.74 -3.53
N ALA A 52 4.87 7.85 -4.20
CA ALA A 52 4.78 6.44 -3.79
C ALA A 52 6.14 5.72 -3.92
N LEU A 53 6.85 5.93 -5.03
CA LEU A 53 8.19 5.37 -5.24
C LEU A 53 9.19 5.90 -4.22
N LYS A 54 9.18 7.22 -3.96
CA LYS A 54 10.05 7.84 -2.97
C LYS A 54 9.74 7.33 -1.54
N CYS A 55 8.47 7.15 -1.21
CA CYS A 55 8.05 6.56 0.06
C CYS A 55 8.63 5.15 0.23
N ARG A 56 8.56 4.32 -0.83
CA ARG A 56 9.18 2.99 -0.85
C ARG A 56 10.70 3.05 -0.64
N GLU A 57 11.40 3.93 -1.34
CA GLU A 57 12.86 4.09 -1.20
C GLU A 57 13.24 4.48 0.25
N ASN A 58 12.52 5.44 0.84
CA ASN A 58 12.73 5.84 2.22
C ASN A 58 12.45 4.71 3.22
N LEU A 59 11.41 3.92 3.00
CA LEU A 59 11.10 2.75 3.83
C LEU A 59 12.22 1.71 3.74
N LEU A 60 12.66 1.38 2.52
CA LEU A 60 13.74 0.42 2.31
C LEU A 60 15.06 0.86 2.95
N SER A 61 15.42 2.14 2.86
CA SER A 61 16.63 2.68 3.50
C SER A 61 16.60 2.57 5.03
N ASN A 62 15.42 2.45 5.62
CA ASN A 62 15.21 2.19 7.04
C ASN A 62 14.94 0.70 7.37
N GLY A 63 15.21 -0.21 6.42
CA GLY A 63 15.05 -1.65 6.61
C GLY A 63 13.58 -2.12 6.61
N ILE A 64 12.64 -1.30 6.10
CA ILE A 64 11.22 -1.61 6.06
C ILE A 64 10.84 -1.87 4.60
N SER A 65 10.47 -3.12 4.30
CA SER A 65 10.00 -3.49 2.95
C SER A 65 8.58 -2.99 2.69
N THR A 66 8.23 -2.88 1.41
CA THR A 66 6.85 -2.75 0.94
C THR A 66 6.33 -4.11 0.47
N LYS A 67 5.00 -4.29 0.42
CA LYS A 67 4.35 -5.53 0.00
C LYS A 67 3.56 -5.27 -1.28
N ILE A 68 4.03 -5.79 -2.42
CA ILE A 68 3.35 -5.70 -3.72
C ILE A 68 3.41 -4.29 -4.35
N LEU A 69 2.97 -3.26 -3.65
CA LEU A 69 2.87 -1.90 -4.18
C LEU A 69 3.85 -0.95 -3.46
N PRO A 70 4.54 -0.10 -4.20
CA PRO A 70 4.35 0.21 -5.63
C PRO A 70 5.14 -0.66 -6.62
N GLU A 71 6.01 -1.57 -6.16
CA GLU A 71 6.99 -2.29 -7.01
C GLU A 71 6.38 -3.27 -8.00
N ALA A 72 5.35 -4.00 -7.59
CA ALA A 72 4.73 -5.05 -8.41
C ALA A 72 3.53 -4.55 -9.24
N TYR A 73 3.40 -3.24 -9.43
CA TYR A 73 2.33 -2.64 -10.21
C TYR A 73 2.18 -3.28 -11.59
N THR A 74 3.31 -3.45 -12.30
CA THR A 74 3.31 -4.00 -13.67
C THR A 74 2.89 -5.47 -13.75
N TRP A 75 2.97 -6.21 -12.64
CA TRP A 75 2.62 -7.64 -12.61
C TRP A 75 1.17 -7.88 -12.21
N HIS A 76 0.61 -6.97 -11.44
CA HIS A 76 -0.71 -7.15 -10.81
C HIS A 76 -1.79 -6.25 -11.41
N PHE A 77 -1.47 -5.45 -12.41
CA PHE A 77 -2.43 -4.57 -13.06
C PHE A 77 -2.67 -4.99 -14.51
N ALA A 78 -3.93 -5.38 -14.81
CA ALA A 78 -4.30 -6.00 -16.08
C ALA A 78 -3.96 -5.15 -17.33
N ALA A 79 -4.06 -3.83 -17.26
CA ALA A 79 -3.69 -2.95 -18.38
C ALA A 79 -2.19 -3.03 -18.77
N THR A 80 -1.36 -3.63 -17.94
CA THR A 80 0.07 -3.85 -18.27
C THR A 80 0.34 -5.21 -18.94
N TRP A 81 -0.67 -6.07 -19.02
CA TRP A 81 -0.55 -7.45 -19.53
C TRP A 81 -0.74 -7.53 -21.04
N LYS A 82 0.22 -6.98 -21.78
CA LYS A 82 0.15 -6.93 -23.26
C LYS A 82 -0.01 -8.31 -23.93
N HIS A 83 0.37 -9.39 -23.24
CA HIS A 83 0.24 -10.77 -23.75
C HIS A 83 -1.22 -11.25 -23.86
N ILE A 84 -2.17 -10.57 -23.22
CA ILE A 84 -3.60 -10.90 -23.32
C ILE A 84 -4.35 -10.01 -24.32
N LYS A 85 -3.64 -9.13 -25.02
CA LYS A 85 -4.26 -8.16 -25.97
C LYS A 85 -5.17 -8.83 -27.00
N GLU A 86 -4.75 -10.00 -27.49
CA GLU A 86 -5.49 -10.76 -28.49
C GLU A 86 -6.84 -11.34 -27.98
N LEU A 87 -7.06 -11.34 -26.65
CA LEU A 87 -8.30 -11.81 -26.04
C LEU A 87 -9.39 -10.72 -26.05
N TYR A 88 -9.06 -9.49 -26.43
CA TYR A 88 -9.98 -8.36 -26.43
C TYR A 88 -10.22 -7.86 -27.85
N ASN A 89 -11.49 -7.64 -28.20
CA ASN A 89 -11.86 -7.08 -29.49
C ASN A 89 -11.39 -5.63 -29.65
N ASP A 90 -11.43 -4.86 -28.56
CA ASP A 90 -10.93 -3.50 -28.49
C ASP A 90 -10.03 -3.34 -27.25
N TRP A 91 -8.72 -3.36 -27.48
CA TRP A 91 -7.75 -3.17 -26.42
C TRP A 91 -7.69 -1.73 -25.90
N GLU A 92 -7.92 -0.74 -26.75
CA GLU A 92 -7.85 0.68 -26.38
C GLU A 92 -9.04 1.03 -25.47
N GLU A 93 -10.21 0.53 -25.77
CA GLU A 93 -11.39 0.67 -24.90
C GLU A 93 -11.15 -0.01 -23.55
N PHE A 94 -10.64 -1.24 -23.56
CA PHE A 94 -10.30 -1.96 -22.34
C PHE A 94 -9.26 -1.20 -21.50
N GLU A 95 -8.15 -0.76 -22.09
CA GLU A 95 -7.09 -0.01 -21.40
C GLU A 95 -7.64 1.32 -20.84
N THR A 96 -8.45 2.03 -21.60
CA THR A 96 -9.10 3.29 -21.16
C THR A 96 -10.06 3.06 -19.99
N SER A 97 -10.81 1.97 -19.99
CA SER A 97 -11.72 1.63 -18.89
C SER A 97 -10.99 1.40 -17.56
N LEU A 98 -9.70 1.08 -17.59
CA LEU A 98 -8.87 0.83 -16.40
C LEU A 98 -8.10 2.06 -15.89
N GLU A 99 -8.14 3.20 -16.59
CA GLU A 99 -7.41 4.42 -16.18
C GLU A 99 -7.74 4.88 -14.75
N PRO A 100 -9.00 4.87 -14.26
CA PRO A 100 -9.29 5.22 -12.87
C PRO A 100 -8.62 4.28 -11.86
N SER A 101 -8.55 2.98 -12.18
CA SER A 101 -7.86 1.98 -11.36
C SER A 101 -6.34 2.19 -11.37
N LYS A 102 -5.79 2.51 -12.53
CA LYS A 102 -4.37 2.81 -12.73
C LYS A 102 -3.94 4.02 -11.90
N GLU A 103 -4.71 5.10 -11.92
CA GLU A 103 -4.45 6.28 -11.11
C GLU A 103 -4.36 5.94 -9.62
N ILE A 104 -5.34 5.21 -9.10
CA ILE A 104 -5.40 4.84 -7.68
C ILE A 104 -4.23 3.92 -7.31
N ILE A 105 -3.99 2.86 -8.09
CA ILE A 105 -2.97 1.86 -7.78
C ILE A 105 -1.56 2.44 -7.92
N SER A 106 -1.33 3.32 -8.88
CA SER A 106 0.00 3.91 -9.13
C SER A 106 0.54 4.72 -7.94
N ARG A 107 -0.35 5.30 -7.13
CA ARG A 107 -0.01 6.08 -5.94
C ARG A 107 -0.22 5.33 -4.62
N ALA A 108 -0.46 4.02 -4.70
CA ALA A 108 -0.63 3.18 -3.53
C ALA A 108 0.71 2.69 -2.97
N VAL A 109 0.80 2.64 -1.64
CA VAL A 109 1.88 2.00 -0.90
C VAL A 109 1.28 0.94 0.01
N SER A 110 1.78 -0.28 -0.07
CA SER A 110 1.36 -1.41 0.76
C SER A 110 2.45 -1.76 1.76
N LEU A 111 2.19 -1.48 3.03
CA LEU A 111 3.12 -1.73 4.13
C LEU A 111 2.76 -3.07 4.79
N PRO A 112 3.68 -4.04 4.88
CA PRO A 112 3.46 -5.25 5.66
C PRO A 112 3.40 -4.94 7.16
N ILE A 113 2.50 -5.60 7.86
CA ILE A 113 2.36 -5.43 9.31
C ILE A 113 3.08 -6.58 10.01
N SER A 114 4.15 -6.25 10.72
CA SER A 114 4.89 -7.23 11.53
C SER A 114 4.21 -7.45 12.88
N VAL A 115 4.22 -8.68 13.37
CA VAL A 115 3.85 -9.01 14.76
C VAL A 115 4.89 -8.47 15.76
N LEU A 116 6.14 -8.24 15.30
CA LEU A 116 7.26 -7.77 16.11
C LEU A 116 7.44 -6.23 16.05
N LEU A 117 6.38 -5.50 15.69
CA LEU A 117 6.43 -4.04 15.61
C LEU A 117 6.79 -3.43 16.96
N ASN A 118 7.81 -2.55 16.96
CA ASN A 118 8.25 -1.79 18.12
C ASN A 118 8.16 -0.27 17.89
N SER A 119 8.48 0.52 18.90
CA SER A 119 8.42 1.99 18.83
C SER A 119 9.41 2.60 17.84
N GLU A 120 10.57 1.98 17.66
CA GLU A 120 11.58 2.41 16.69
C GLU A 120 11.08 2.22 15.26
N ASN A 121 10.54 1.04 14.95
CA ASN A 121 9.92 0.77 13.65
C ASN A 121 8.79 1.77 13.33
N LEU A 122 7.94 2.08 14.32
CA LEU A 122 6.89 3.11 14.16
C LEU A 122 7.46 4.48 13.79
N ASN A 123 8.57 4.88 14.40
CA ASN A 123 9.23 6.15 14.10
C ASN A 123 9.84 6.16 12.70
N TYR A 124 10.49 5.07 12.28
CA TYR A 124 11.03 4.94 10.92
C TYR A 124 9.93 4.96 9.86
N ILE A 125 8.83 4.24 10.07
CA ILE A 125 7.65 4.28 9.18
C ILE A 125 7.14 5.71 9.04
N TYR A 126 6.89 6.38 10.16
CA TYR A 126 6.39 7.76 10.15
C TYR A 126 7.31 8.70 9.38
N LYS A 127 8.61 8.71 9.73
CA LYS A 127 9.60 9.58 9.10
C LYS A 127 9.73 9.31 7.60
N SER A 128 9.80 8.05 7.20
CA SER A 128 9.91 7.67 5.79
C SER A 128 8.75 8.19 4.95
N ILE A 129 7.52 8.09 5.46
CA ILE A 129 6.32 8.59 4.77
C ILE A 129 6.30 10.13 4.80
N GLN A 130 6.59 10.75 5.94
CA GLN A 130 6.64 12.20 6.10
C GLN A 130 7.62 12.83 5.11
N ASP A 131 8.86 12.34 5.05
CA ASP A 131 9.91 12.86 4.18
C ASP A 131 9.58 12.68 2.68
N ALA A 132 8.80 11.66 2.32
CA ALA A 132 8.31 11.46 0.97
C ALA A 132 7.20 12.45 0.59
N CYS A 133 6.36 12.83 1.55
CA CYS A 133 5.19 13.70 1.33
C CYS A 133 5.50 15.19 1.48
N SER A 134 6.66 15.56 2.04
CA SER A 134 7.00 16.96 2.40
C SER A 134 7.54 17.84 1.25
N LYS A 135 7.45 17.37 -0.02
CA LYS A 135 7.98 18.14 -1.18
C LYS A 135 6.93 18.36 -2.24
#